data_1f4ea3b5520148566749ef6c58e4960d
#
_entry.id   1f4ea3b5520148566749ef6c58e4960d
#
_cell.length_a   1.000
_cell.length_b   1.000
_cell.length_c   1.000
_cell.angle_alpha   90.00
_cell.angle_beta   90.00
_cell.angle_gamma   90.00
#
_symmetry.space_group_name_H-M   'P 1'
#
loop_
_entity.id
_entity.type
_entity.pdbx_description
1 polymer ?
#
loop_
_entity_poly.entity_id
_entity_poly.type
_entity_poly.pdbx_seq_one_letter_code
_entity_poly.pdbx_strand_id
1 'polypeptide(L)'
;MSEQYQKAFPVSWDQLHRDAKALAWRLAESGPWRSVIAVTRGGLVPAAIVARELEVRLIDTVCVSSYEHQDQGELEVLKPVSDEQGLTLLHI
;
A
#
# COMPACT_ATOMS: atom_id res chain seq x y z
N MET A 1 9.27 -22.70 13.36
CA MET A 1 8.67 -21.70 13.43
C MET A 1 9.23 -20.72 14.25
N SER A 2 9.67 -20.97 15.24
CA SER A 2 10.17 -20.00 16.03
C SER A 2 11.32 -19.29 15.50
N GLU A 3 12.07 -19.89 14.61
CA GLU A 3 13.17 -19.19 14.12
C GLU A 3 12.80 -18.02 13.37
N GLN A 4 11.65 -17.99 12.77
CA GLN A 4 11.29 -16.85 12.05
C GLN A 4 11.10 -15.68 12.94
N TYR A 5 10.60 -15.89 14.13
CA TYR A 5 10.40 -14.79 14.99
C TYR A 5 11.70 -14.25 15.51
N GLN A 6 12.68 -15.10 15.60
CA GLN A 6 13.93 -14.63 16.08
C GLN A 6 14.61 -13.73 15.12
N LYS A 7 14.21 -13.79 13.86
CA LYS A 7 14.81 -12.95 12.88
C LYS A 7 13.96 -11.77 12.52
N ALA A 8 13.01 -11.40 13.35
CA ALA A 8 12.16 -10.28 13.05
C ALA A 8 12.95 -9.00 13.04
N PHE A 9 12.58 -8.08 12.20
CA PHE A 9 13.19 -6.79 12.14
C PHE A 9 12.22 -5.82 12.73
N PRO A 10 12.49 -5.30 13.90
CA PRO A 10 11.59 -4.30 14.46
C PRO A 10 11.72 -3.00 13.68
N VAL A 11 10.60 -2.41 13.32
CA VAL A 11 10.59 -1.18 12.60
C VAL A 11 9.79 -0.18 13.42
N SER A 12 10.39 0.93 13.78
CA SER A 12 9.70 1.93 14.57
C SER A 12 8.79 2.74 13.67
N TRP A 13 7.83 3.46 14.27
CA TRP A 13 6.97 4.33 13.50
C TRP A 13 7.78 5.45 12.85
N ASP A 14 8.80 5.94 13.51
CA ASP A 14 9.64 6.96 12.92
C ASP A 14 10.35 6.45 11.70
N GLN A 15 10.82 5.22 11.72
CA GLN A 15 11.49 4.68 10.59
C GLN A 15 10.53 4.43 9.45
N LEU A 16 9.34 3.93 9.75
CA LEU A 16 8.34 3.73 8.73
C LEU A 16 7.99 5.04 8.05
N HIS A 17 7.81 6.09 8.84
CA HIS A 17 7.44 7.38 8.30
C HIS A 17 8.56 7.92 7.40
N ARG A 18 9.80 7.80 7.83
CA ARG A 18 10.90 8.27 7.06
C ARG A 18 11.05 7.52 5.76
N ASP A 19 10.88 6.20 5.81
CA ASP A 19 11.03 5.38 4.63
C ASP A 19 9.90 5.61 3.64
N ALA A 20 8.70 5.84 4.13
CA ALA A 20 7.57 6.12 3.26
C ALA A 20 7.76 7.47 2.56
N LYS A 21 8.31 8.46 3.25
CA LYS A 21 8.58 9.73 2.60
C LYS A 21 9.67 9.59 1.55
N ALA A 22 10.68 8.80 1.83
CA ALA A 22 11.74 8.59 0.85
C ALA A 22 11.18 7.88 -0.38
N LEU A 23 10.27 6.93 -0.18
CA LEU A 23 9.64 6.26 -1.28
C LEU A 23 8.81 7.24 -2.10
N ALA A 24 8.11 8.15 -1.44
CA ALA A 24 7.29 9.13 -2.15
C ALA A 24 8.17 9.99 -3.04
N TRP A 25 9.34 10.39 -2.58
CA TRP A 25 10.22 11.21 -3.39
C TRP A 25 10.67 10.48 -4.63
N ARG A 26 10.91 9.19 -4.53
CA ARG A 26 11.29 8.42 -5.70
C ARG A 26 10.10 8.25 -6.63
N LEU A 27 8.92 8.07 -6.10
CA LEU A 27 7.73 7.91 -6.92
C LEU A 27 7.34 9.20 -7.62
N ALA A 28 7.71 10.32 -7.05
CA ALA A 28 7.37 11.59 -7.67
C ALA A 28 7.97 11.71 -9.05
N GLU A 29 9.09 11.04 -9.30
CA GLU A 29 9.71 11.14 -10.60
C GLU A 29 8.97 10.34 -11.65
N SER A 30 8.16 9.40 -11.25
CA SER A 30 7.39 8.59 -12.18
C SER A 30 6.00 9.12 -12.40
N GLY A 31 5.63 10.16 -11.67
CA GLY A 31 4.28 10.71 -11.77
C GLY A 31 4.11 11.55 -13.02
N PRO A 32 3.07 12.32 -13.04
CA PRO A 32 2.22 12.62 -11.90
C PRO A 32 1.23 11.51 -11.62
N TRP A 33 0.82 11.45 -10.36
CA TRP A 33 -0.11 10.44 -9.92
C TRP A 33 -1.45 11.09 -9.62
N ARG A 34 -2.52 10.50 -10.13
CA ARG A 34 -3.83 11.06 -9.91
C ARG A 34 -4.40 10.64 -8.58
N SER A 35 -4.17 9.42 -8.18
CA SER A 35 -4.79 8.89 -7.00
C SER A 35 -3.89 7.85 -6.39
N VAL A 36 -4.00 7.66 -5.10
CA VAL A 36 -3.29 6.61 -4.39
C VAL A 36 -4.34 5.60 -3.95
N ILE A 37 -4.08 4.33 -4.22
CA ILE A 37 -4.98 3.27 -3.85
C ILE A 37 -4.31 2.44 -2.79
N ALA A 38 -4.89 2.41 -1.60
CA ALA A 38 -4.32 1.64 -0.51
C ALA A 38 -4.87 0.24 -0.54
N VAL A 39 -3.99 -0.74 -0.52
CA VAL A 39 -4.40 -2.12 -0.44
C VAL A 39 -4.54 -2.43 1.04
N THR A 40 -5.76 -2.51 1.50
CA THR A 40 -6.01 -2.58 2.92
C THR A 40 -5.82 -4.00 3.40
N ARG A 41 -5.48 -4.09 4.62
CA ARG A 41 -5.23 -3.01 5.56
C ARG A 41 -3.78 -2.55 5.56
N GLY A 42 -2.87 -3.38 5.10
CA GLY A 42 -1.45 -3.09 5.25
C GLY A 42 -1.01 -1.79 4.59
N GLY A 43 -1.67 -1.42 3.51
CA GLY A 43 -1.26 -0.21 2.82
C GLY A 43 -1.82 1.07 3.36
N LEU A 44 -2.69 1.01 4.38
CA LEU A 44 -3.36 2.23 4.84
C LEU A 44 -2.39 3.28 5.37
N VAL A 45 -1.50 2.90 6.25
CA VAL A 45 -0.59 3.87 6.85
C VAL A 45 0.44 4.36 5.83
N PRO A 46 1.13 3.49 5.10
CA PRO A 46 2.07 4.00 4.12
C PRO A 46 1.40 4.82 3.02
N ALA A 47 0.17 4.46 2.63
CA ALA A 47 -0.52 5.23 1.60
C ALA A 47 -0.81 6.64 2.08
N ALA A 48 -1.20 6.79 3.34
CA ALA A 48 -1.48 8.10 3.88
C ALA A 48 -0.23 8.99 3.86
N ILE A 49 0.92 8.43 4.18
CA ILE A 49 2.14 9.20 4.21
C ILE A 49 2.58 9.56 2.79
N VAL A 50 2.53 8.58 1.90
CA VAL A 50 2.96 8.80 0.52
C VAL A 50 2.05 9.81 -0.18
N ALA A 51 0.74 9.69 0.01
CA ALA A 51 -0.19 10.59 -0.63
C ALA A 51 0.02 12.02 -0.15
N ARG A 52 0.27 12.18 1.13
CA ARG A 52 0.50 13.51 1.66
C ARG A 52 1.78 14.10 1.08
N GLU A 53 2.82 13.30 1.00
CA GLU A 53 4.08 13.80 0.52
C GLU A 53 4.02 14.14 -0.96
N LEU A 54 3.25 13.38 -1.73
CA LEU A 54 3.07 13.64 -3.15
C LEU A 54 2.00 14.69 -3.42
N GLU A 55 1.30 15.10 -2.37
CA GLU A 55 0.21 16.08 -2.49
C GLU A 55 -0.91 15.52 -3.37
N VAL A 56 -1.15 14.23 -3.28
CA VAL A 56 -2.25 13.59 -3.98
C VAL A 56 -3.41 13.55 -3.00
N ARG A 57 -4.54 14.13 -3.39
CA ARG A 57 -5.66 14.20 -2.47
C ARG A 57 -6.65 13.09 -2.64
N LEU A 58 -6.65 12.42 -3.78
CA LEU A 58 -7.61 11.36 -3.99
C LEU A 58 -7.03 10.06 -3.52
N ILE A 59 -7.66 9.45 -2.55
CA ILE A 59 -7.22 8.19 -1.99
C ILE A 59 -8.41 7.26 -1.99
N ASP A 60 -8.19 6.06 -2.48
CA ASP A 60 -9.23 5.05 -2.45
C ASP A 60 -8.62 3.80 -1.85
N THR A 61 -9.40 2.78 -1.66
CA THR A 61 -8.93 1.54 -1.07
C THR A 61 -9.41 0.38 -1.89
N VAL A 62 -8.64 -0.69 -1.85
CA VAL A 62 -9.10 -1.95 -2.40
C VAL A 62 -8.79 -2.98 -1.34
N CYS A 63 -9.66 -3.91 -1.15
CA CYS A 63 -9.48 -4.93 -0.15
C CYS A 63 -9.54 -6.27 -0.80
N VAL A 64 -8.51 -7.07 -0.60
CA VAL A 64 -8.45 -8.41 -1.15
C VAL A 64 -8.15 -9.36 -0.01
N SER A 65 -8.51 -10.59 -0.17
CA SER A 65 -8.27 -11.60 0.81
C SER A 65 -7.79 -12.85 0.11
N SER A 66 -6.92 -13.61 0.71
CA SER A 66 -6.49 -14.84 0.09
C SER A 66 -7.02 -15.99 0.90
N TYR A 67 -7.46 -17.02 0.17
CA TYR A 67 -7.94 -18.16 0.83
C TYR A 67 -6.81 -19.07 1.00
N GLU A 68 -6.52 -19.45 2.24
CA GLU A 68 -5.48 -20.21 2.33
C GLU A 68 -5.74 -21.56 2.52
N HIS A 69 -6.80 -22.01 2.68
CA HIS A 69 -6.87 -23.37 2.86
C HIS A 69 -6.85 -23.87 1.53
N GLN A 70 -6.69 -24.89 1.31
CA GLN A 70 -6.75 -25.35 0.10
C GLN A 70 -5.78 -25.03 -0.72
N ASP A 71 -5.17 -24.77 -0.79
CA ASP A 71 -4.15 -24.75 -1.65
C ASP A 71 -4.02 -23.65 -2.45
N GLN A 72 -4.55 -22.91 -2.49
CA GLN A 72 -4.28 -22.05 -3.30
C GLN A 72 -4.21 -20.83 -3.12
N GLY A 73 -3.98 -20.17 -2.96
CA GLY A 73 -3.77 -18.93 -2.99
C GLY A 73 -4.72 -18.17 -3.78
N GLU A 74 -5.90 -18.50 -3.79
CA GLU A 74 -6.80 -17.73 -4.50
C GLU A 74 -7.07 -16.44 -3.84
N LEU A 75 -7.17 -15.34 -4.55
CA LEU A 75 -7.47 -14.03 -4.02
C LEU A 75 -8.91 -13.69 -4.29
N GLU A 76 -9.51 -13.03 -3.35
CA GLU A 76 -10.87 -12.58 -3.52
C GLU A 76 -10.91 -11.09 -3.26
N VAL A 77 -11.52 -10.32 -4.13
CA VAL A 77 -11.65 -8.90 -3.97
C VAL A 77 -12.84 -8.63 -3.09
N LEU A 78 -12.61 -8.09 -1.92
CA LEU A 78 -13.68 -7.78 -1.00
C LEU A 78 -14.20 -6.37 -1.21
N LYS A 79 -13.37 -5.46 -1.68
CA LYS A 79 -13.80 -4.11 -1.99
C LYS A 79 -13.02 -3.63 -3.18
N PRO A 80 -13.66 -3.35 -4.28
CA PRO A 80 -12.93 -2.88 -5.46
C PRO A 80 -12.68 -1.37 -5.40
N VAL A 81 -11.88 -0.90 -6.30
CA VAL A 81 -11.63 0.51 -6.43
C VAL A 81 -12.83 1.17 -7.10
N SER A 82 -13.16 2.36 -6.67
CA SER A 82 -14.34 3.02 -7.17
C SER A 82 -14.15 3.60 -8.54
N ASP A 83 -12.95 3.96 -8.94
CA ASP A 83 -12.76 4.65 -10.19
C ASP A 83 -11.53 4.11 -10.85
N GLU A 84 -11.66 3.44 -11.98
CA GLU A 84 -10.53 2.88 -12.61
C GLU A 84 -10.40 3.34 -14.01
N GLN A 85 -10.76 4.51 -14.38
CA GLN A 85 -10.91 4.86 -15.73
C GLN A 85 -9.67 5.35 -16.37
N GLY A 86 -8.69 4.59 -16.49
CA GLY A 86 -7.50 4.94 -17.24
C GLY A 86 -6.65 5.99 -16.60
N LEU A 87 -6.81 6.22 -15.36
CA LEU A 87 -6.03 7.22 -14.68
C LEU A 87 -4.72 6.66 -14.21
N THR A 88 -3.77 7.50 -13.93
CA THR A 88 -2.51 7.07 -13.38
C THR A 88 -2.70 6.83 -11.89
N LEU A 89 -2.73 5.59 -11.50
CA LEU A 89 -3.04 5.20 -10.15
C LEU A 89 -1.82 4.55 -9.51
N LEU A 90 -1.58 4.91 -8.26
CA LEU A 90 -0.48 4.35 -7.52
C LEU A 90 -1.08 3.42 -6.48
N HIS A 91 -0.70 2.15 -6.50
CA HIS A 91 -1.22 1.19 -5.53
C HIS A 91 -0.18 0.93 -4.45
N ILE A 92 -0.56 1.00 -3.25
CA ILE A 92 0.32 0.74 -2.11
C ILE A 92 -0.28 -0.27 -1.18
#